data_62bb60b198853356a388d856aa170bbe
#
_entry.id   62bb60b198853356a388d856aa170bbe
#
_cell.length_a   1.000
_cell.length_b   1.000
_cell.length_c   1.000
_cell.angle_alpha   90.00
_cell.angle_beta   90.00
_cell.angle_gamma   90.00
#
_symmetry.space_group_name_H-M   'P 1'
#
loop_
_entity.id
_entity.type
_entity.pdbx_description
1 polymer ?
#
loop_
_entity_poly.entity_id
_entity_poly.type
_entity_poly.pdbx_seq_one_letter_code
_entity_poly.pdbx_strand_id
1 'polypeptide(L)'
;MSAPIILCDTAGMTNERWLECRAHGPKGTIPYTVGGSDVAAIFGVSPWTTPLELWMIKKGRMKAPVKSNQEQLMMGHLLEPIAAYWYQEKTGNTVYDDTYMYQHADHPWALADFDRRFTRKEDNAPGILECKSCTYHKACLLYTSPSPR
;
A
#
# COMPACT_ATOMS: atom_id res chain seq x y z
N MET A 1 -19.78 -9.17 2.12
CA MET A 1 -18.78 -8.40 1.34
C MET A 1 -18.22 -9.33 0.29
N SER A 2 -18.17 -8.88 -0.96
CA SER A 2 -17.60 -9.66 -2.07
C SER A 2 -16.08 -9.80 -1.86
N ALA A 3 -15.52 -10.96 -2.23
CA ALA A 3 -14.07 -11.18 -2.12
C ALA A 3 -13.31 -10.24 -3.07
N PRO A 4 -12.12 -9.75 -2.71
CA PRO A 4 -11.29 -8.94 -3.60
C PRO A 4 -10.89 -9.75 -4.83
N ILE A 5 -10.75 -9.05 -5.95
CA ILE A 5 -10.35 -9.62 -7.24
C ILE A 5 -8.84 -9.43 -7.39
N ILE A 6 -8.11 -10.49 -7.72
CA ILE A 6 -6.71 -10.36 -8.14
C ILE A 6 -6.70 -9.69 -9.51
N LEU A 7 -6.15 -8.48 -9.58
CA LEU A 7 -6.09 -7.69 -10.80
C LEU A 7 -4.90 -8.09 -11.68
N CYS A 8 -3.72 -8.23 -11.08
CA CYS A 8 -2.51 -8.71 -11.75
C CYS A 8 -1.47 -9.19 -10.73
N ASP A 9 -0.52 -9.99 -11.22
CA ASP A 9 0.72 -10.29 -10.51
C ASP A 9 1.74 -9.20 -10.82
N THR A 10 2.36 -8.64 -9.81
CA THR A 10 3.37 -7.57 -9.91
C THR A 10 4.79 -8.10 -9.80
N ALA A 11 4.99 -9.41 -9.61
CA ALA A 11 6.30 -10.02 -9.53
C ALA A 11 7.14 -9.70 -10.77
N GLY A 12 8.34 -9.15 -10.56
CA GLY A 12 9.26 -8.80 -11.65
C GLY A 12 8.84 -7.60 -12.51
N MET A 13 7.77 -6.88 -12.16
CA MET A 13 7.44 -5.62 -12.85
C MET A 13 8.50 -4.55 -12.60
N THR A 14 8.76 -3.73 -13.64
CA THR A 14 9.51 -2.49 -13.43
C THR A 14 8.68 -1.49 -12.62
N ASN A 15 9.33 -0.56 -11.96
CA ASN A 15 8.64 0.47 -11.18
C ASN A 15 7.67 1.30 -12.04
N GLU A 16 8.06 1.63 -13.27
CA GLU A 16 7.20 2.36 -14.23
C GLU A 16 5.95 1.55 -14.56
N ARG A 17 6.10 0.24 -14.82
CA ARG A 17 4.97 -0.62 -15.15
C ARG A 17 4.05 -0.83 -13.97
N TRP A 18 4.60 -0.95 -12.76
CA TRP A 18 3.82 -1.03 -11.54
C TRP A 18 3.00 0.25 -11.29
N LEU A 19 3.63 1.42 -11.45
CA LEU A 19 2.94 2.72 -11.30
C LEU A 19 1.82 2.88 -12.34
N GLU A 20 2.04 2.46 -13.58
CA GLU A 20 1.03 2.47 -14.64
C GLU A 20 -0.14 1.54 -14.30
N CYS A 21 0.13 0.30 -13.88
CA CYS A 21 -0.90 -0.64 -13.44
C CYS A 21 -1.68 -0.09 -12.24
N ARG A 22 -0.99 0.54 -11.29
CA ARG A 22 -1.61 1.17 -10.14
C ARG A 22 -2.44 2.40 -10.51
N ALA A 23 -2.10 3.12 -11.58
CA ALA A 23 -2.84 4.30 -12.02
C ALA A 23 -4.09 3.95 -12.84
N HIS A 24 -3.99 2.92 -13.70
CA HIS A 24 -5.00 2.66 -14.73
C HIS A 24 -5.38 1.19 -14.89
N GLY A 25 -4.91 0.33 -14.00
CA GLY A 25 -5.01 -1.12 -14.13
C GLY A 25 -4.06 -1.69 -15.20
N PRO A 26 -3.89 -3.03 -15.26
CA PRO A 26 -2.89 -3.68 -16.12
C PRO A 26 -3.16 -3.49 -17.62
N LYS A 27 -4.39 -3.21 -18.01
CA LYS A 27 -4.80 -2.97 -19.41
C LYS A 27 -5.04 -1.48 -19.72
N GLY A 28 -4.80 -0.58 -18.75
CA GLY A 28 -5.08 0.84 -18.92
C GLY A 28 -6.58 1.17 -19.07
N THR A 29 -7.47 0.26 -18.65
CA THR A 29 -8.91 0.38 -18.86
C THR A 29 -9.64 1.07 -17.71
N ILE A 30 -9.00 1.27 -16.58
CA ILE A 30 -9.57 1.95 -15.42
C ILE A 30 -9.17 3.44 -15.51
N PRO A 31 -10.13 4.36 -15.64
CA PRO A 31 -9.80 5.78 -15.84
C PRO A 31 -8.98 6.38 -14.71
N TYR A 32 -9.31 6.00 -13.47
CA TYR A 32 -8.60 6.44 -12.25
C TYR A 32 -8.71 5.37 -11.20
N THR A 33 -7.64 5.20 -10.43
CA THR A 33 -7.64 4.31 -9.29
C THR A 33 -7.30 5.07 -8.02
N VAL A 34 -7.75 4.55 -6.88
CA VAL A 34 -7.47 5.05 -5.54
C VAL A 34 -6.83 3.92 -4.75
N GLY A 35 -5.66 4.18 -4.20
CA GLY A 35 -4.96 3.26 -3.30
C GLY A 35 -4.94 3.79 -1.86
N GLY A 36 -4.46 2.98 -0.92
CA GLY A 36 -4.40 3.34 0.50
C GLY A 36 -3.65 4.66 0.75
N SER A 37 -2.60 4.96 -0.01
CA SER A 37 -1.84 6.21 0.10
C SER A 37 -2.63 7.47 -0.28
N ASP A 38 -3.73 7.34 -1.03
CA ASP A 38 -4.55 8.47 -1.46
C ASP A 38 -5.61 8.86 -0.42
N VAL A 39 -5.93 7.95 0.50
CA VAL A 39 -7.06 8.08 1.46
C VAL A 39 -6.91 9.32 2.33
N ALA A 40 -5.71 9.57 2.88
CA ALA A 40 -5.46 10.74 3.71
C ALA A 40 -5.68 12.06 2.95
N ALA A 41 -5.32 12.11 1.66
CA ALA A 41 -5.54 13.27 0.82
C ALA A 41 -7.03 13.45 0.49
N ILE A 42 -7.77 12.37 0.24
CA ILE A 42 -9.23 12.42 -0.02
C ILE A 42 -9.97 13.03 1.18
N PHE A 43 -9.59 12.65 2.40
CA PHE A 43 -10.19 13.20 3.62
C PHE A 43 -9.63 14.56 4.05
N GLY A 44 -8.69 15.13 3.29
CA GLY A 44 -8.12 16.44 3.59
C GLY A 44 -7.21 16.48 4.84
N VAL A 45 -6.75 15.31 5.30
CA VAL A 45 -5.87 15.18 6.48
C VAL A 45 -4.40 14.92 6.10
N SER A 46 -4.09 14.83 4.81
CA SER A 46 -2.72 14.68 4.35
C SER A 46 -1.95 16.00 4.52
N PRO A 47 -0.75 15.99 5.12
CA PRO A 47 0.08 17.17 5.20
C PRO A 47 0.84 17.49 3.88
N TRP A 48 0.75 16.61 2.87
CA TRP A 48 1.54 16.72 1.63
C TRP A 48 0.71 16.97 0.38
N THR A 49 -0.56 16.61 0.38
CA THR A 49 -1.39 16.65 -0.82
C THR A 49 -2.83 16.96 -0.41
N THR A 50 -3.40 18.01 -0.98
CA THR A 50 -4.80 18.38 -0.78
C THR A 50 -5.73 17.52 -1.66
N PRO A 51 -7.04 17.44 -1.36
CA PRO A 51 -8.00 16.74 -2.21
C PRO A 51 -8.00 17.25 -3.66
N LEU A 52 -7.85 18.56 -3.85
CA LEU A 52 -7.82 19.19 -5.18
C LEU A 52 -6.56 18.78 -5.95
N GLU A 53 -5.39 18.85 -5.30
CA GLU A 53 -4.13 18.43 -5.93
C GLU A 53 -4.17 16.95 -6.32
N LEU A 54 -4.67 16.08 -5.42
CA LEU A 54 -4.84 14.67 -5.74
C LEU A 54 -5.74 14.48 -6.98
N TRP A 55 -6.87 15.17 -7.04
CA TRP A 55 -7.75 15.13 -8.19
C TRP A 55 -7.07 15.59 -9.47
N MET A 56 -6.31 16.70 -9.43
CA MET A 56 -5.55 17.20 -10.58
C MET A 56 -4.49 16.20 -11.04
N ILE A 57 -3.78 15.55 -10.11
CA ILE A 57 -2.79 14.52 -10.41
C ILE A 57 -3.46 13.32 -11.09
N LYS A 58 -4.55 12.80 -10.51
CA LYS A 58 -5.29 11.66 -11.06
C LYS A 58 -5.88 11.95 -12.45
N LYS A 59 -6.24 13.20 -12.71
CA LYS A 59 -6.70 13.67 -14.03
C LYS A 59 -5.57 13.98 -15.03
N GLY A 60 -4.31 13.81 -14.64
CA GLY A 60 -3.15 14.16 -15.47
C GLY A 60 -3.00 15.68 -15.75
N ARG A 61 -3.70 16.51 -14.97
CA ARG A 61 -3.63 17.99 -15.08
C ARG A 61 -2.47 18.59 -14.28
N MET A 62 -1.90 17.81 -13.36
CA MET A 62 -0.74 18.17 -12.57
C MET A 62 0.17 16.94 -12.43
N LYS A 63 1.49 17.16 -12.51
CA LYS A 63 2.45 16.09 -12.20
C LYS A 63 2.52 15.88 -10.69
N ALA A 64 2.62 14.62 -10.28
CA ALA A 64 2.89 14.32 -8.89
C ALA A 64 4.23 14.94 -8.46
N PRO A 65 4.32 15.53 -7.26
CA PRO A 65 5.58 16.09 -6.76
C PRO A 65 6.64 14.99 -6.65
N VAL A 66 7.87 15.32 -7.01
CA VAL A 66 9.01 14.41 -6.82
C VAL A 66 9.24 14.26 -5.32
N LYS A 67 9.22 13.03 -4.84
CA LYS A 67 9.48 12.75 -3.43
C LYS A 67 10.94 13.07 -3.09
N SER A 68 11.17 13.98 -2.17
CA SER A 68 12.50 14.36 -1.69
C SER A 68 13.17 13.33 -0.77
N ASN A 69 12.41 12.31 -0.33
CA ASN A 69 12.84 11.32 0.65
C ASN A 69 13.14 9.94 0.03
N GLN A 70 13.77 9.91 -1.13
CA GLN A 70 14.05 8.67 -1.87
C GLN A 70 14.90 7.67 -1.06
N GLU A 71 15.92 8.16 -0.33
CA GLU A 71 16.75 7.30 0.52
C GLU A 71 15.92 6.64 1.64
N GLN A 72 15.02 7.39 2.27
CA GLN A 72 14.14 6.85 3.31
C GLN A 72 13.17 5.80 2.74
N LEU A 73 12.66 6.02 1.52
CA LEU A 73 11.82 5.02 0.84
C LEU A 73 12.61 3.76 0.52
N MET A 74 13.83 3.91 0.00
CA MET A 74 14.71 2.77 -0.26
C MET A 74 15.04 1.99 1.02
N MET A 75 15.38 2.68 2.11
CA MET A 75 15.60 2.05 3.41
C MET A 75 14.33 1.34 3.92
N GLY A 76 13.14 1.92 3.69
CA GLY A 76 11.87 1.26 3.99
C GLY A 76 11.77 -0.10 3.32
N HIS A 77 11.94 -0.15 2.01
CA HIS A 77 11.89 -1.41 1.24
C HIS A 77 12.96 -2.43 1.67
N LEU A 78 14.17 -1.98 2.01
CA LEU A 78 15.21 -2.87 2.52
C LEU A 78 14.89 -3.47 3.89
N LEU A 79 14.14 -2.75 4.72
CA LEU A 79 13.76 -3.20 6.06
C LEU A 79 12.48 -4.04 6.09
N GLU A 80 11.65 -4.01 5.06
CA GLU A 80 10.41 -4.79 4.97
C GLU A 80 10.63 -6.30 5.20
N PRO A 81 11.59 -6.98 4.54
CA PRO A 81 11.85 -8.39 4.78
C PRO A 81 12.29 -8.69 6.22
N ILE A 82 13.07 -7.78 6.81
CA ILE A 82 13.55 -7.90 8.19
C ILE A 82 12.39 -7.77 9.17
N ALA A 83 11.49 -6.81 8.94
CA ALA A 83 10.29 -6.62 9.74
C ALA A 83 9.35 -7.83 9.66
N ALA A 84 9.16 -8.38 8.45
CA ALA A 84 8.36 -9.57 8.22
C ALA A 84 8.95 -10.81 8.93
N TYR A 85 10.26 -11.02 8.82
CA TYR A 85 10.97 -12.08 9.53
C TYR A 85 10.84 -11.94 11.04
N TRP A 86 11.06 -10.73 11.58
CA TRP A 86 10.90 -10.47 13.02
C TRP A 86 9.46 -10.76 13.49
N TYR A 87 8.45 -10.34 12.72
CA TYR A 87 7.06 -10.62 13.05
C TYR A 87 6.80 -12.13 13.13
N GLN A 88 7.28 -12.90 12.15
CA GLN A 88 7.18 -14.36 12.13
C GLN A 88 7.84 -14.99 13.38
N GLU A 89 9.07 -14.60 13.70
CA GLU A 89 9.79 -15.11 14.88
C GLU A 89 9.09 -14.80 16.20
N LYS A 90 8.49 -13.61 16.31
CA LYS A 90 7.81 -13.18 17.54
C LYS A 90 6.44 -13.81 17.75
N THR A 91 5.71 -14.06 16.66
CA THR A 91 4.33 -14.54 16.73
C THR A 91 4.20 -16.02 16.44
N GLY A 92 5.16 -16.62 15.75
CA GLY A 92 5.08 -17.97 15.22
C GLY A 92 4.08 -18.11 14.05
N ASN A 93 3.54 -17.00 13.53
CA ASN A 93 2.71 -16.99 12.32
C ASN A 93 3.57 -17.29 11.10
N THR A 94 3.01 -17.94 10.09
CA THR A 94 3.71 -18.16 8.82
C THR A 94 3.47 -16.97 7.89
N VAL A 95 4.55 -16.30 7.47
CA VAL A 95 4.50 -15.10 6.61
C VAL A 95 4.84 -15.47 5.17
N TYR A 96 4.13 -14.89 4.21
CA TYR A 96 4.29 -15.10 2.77
C TYR A 96 4.44 -13.75 2.06
N ASP A 97 5.24 -13.73 1.00
CA ASP A 97 5.25 -12.62 0.06
C ASP A 97 3.89 -12.49 -0.62
N ASP A 98 3.45 -11.26 -0.83
CA ASP A 98 2.29 -10.97 -1.65
C ASP A 98 2.71 -10.10 -2.83
N THR A 99 2.64 -10.68 -4.02
CA THR A 99 3.01 -10.01 -5.27
C THR A 99 1.78 -9.58 -6.08
N TYR A 100 0.59 -9.63 -5.49
CA TYR A 100 -0.63 -9.33 -6.21
C TYR A 100 -1.13 -7.91 -5.95
N MET A 101 -1.62 -7.28 -7.01
CA MET A 101 -2.46 -6.10 -6.91
C MET A 101 -3.91 -6.54 -6.89
N TYR A 102 -4.67 -6.03 -5.92
CA TYR A 102 -6.07 -6.38 -5.71
C TYR A 102 -6.98 -5.23 -6.10
N GLN A 103 -8.17 -5.58 -6.57
CA GLN A 103 -9.25 -4.66 -6.91
C GLN A 103 -10.45 -4.97 -6.04
N HIS A 104 -11.12 -3.93 -5.54
CA HIS A 104 -12.37 -4.12 -4.82
C HIS A 104 -13.47 -4.58 -5.79
N ALA A 105 -14.21 -5.63 -5.43
CA ALA A 105 -15.20 -6.24 -6.31
C ALA A 105 -16.34 -5.28 -6.68
N ASP A 106 -16.82 -4.51 -5.70
CA ASP A 106 -17.95 -3.60 -5.87
C ASP A 106 -17.50 -2.17 -6.25
N HIS A 107 -16.20 -1.86 -6.11
CA HIS A 107 -15.60 -0.54 -6.39
C HIS A 107 -14.33 -0.69 -7.24
N PRO A 108 -14.46 -0.90 -8.56
CA PRO A 108 -13.32 -1.22 -9.44
C PRO A 108 -12.20 -0.16 -9.47
N TRP A 109 -12.48 1.05 -9.01
CA TRP A 109 -11.50 2.13 -8.86
C TRP A 109 -10.63 1.99 -7.59
N ALA A 110 -11.02 1.17 -6.62
CA ALA A 110 -10.28 0.97 -5.39
C ALA A 110 -9.30 -0.21 -5.54
N LEU A 111 -8.01 0.10 -5.41
CA LEU A 111 -6.93 -0.88 -5.50
C LEU A 111 -6.17 -0.98 -4.18
N ALA A 112 -5.63 -2.16 -3.92
CA ALA A 112 -4.75 -2.43 -2.80
C ALA A 112 -3.60 -3.35 -3.23
N ASP A 113 -2.47 -3.13 -2.64
CA ASP A 113 -1.28 -3.97 -2.65
C ASP A 113 -0.82 -4.12 -1.19
N PHE A 114 -0.36 -5.28 -0.81
CA PHE A 114 0.03 -5.59 0.56
C PHE A 114 1.51 -5.98 0.59
N ASP A 115 2.20 -5.59 1.66
CA ASP A 115 3.62 -5.95 1.79
C ASP A 115 3.77 -7.47 1.96
N ARG A 116 2.92 -8.08 2.83
CA ARG A 116 2.94 -9.53 3.10
C ARG A 116 1.55 -10.03 3.48
N ARG A 117 1.36 -11.34 3.34
CA ARG A 117 0.27 -12.08 3.97
C ARG A 117 0.82 -13.01 5.03
N PHE A 118 -0.02 -13.40 5.97
CA PHE A 118 0.34 -14.41 6.94
C PHE A 118 -0.81 -15.36 7.25
N THR A 119 -0.46 -16.53 7.76
CA THR A 119 -1.41 -17.47 8.37
C THR A 119 -1.15 -17.49 9.86
N ARG A 120 -2.18 -17.23 10.63
CA ARG A 120 -2.10 -17.23 12.10
C ARG A 120 -1.88 -18.65 12.61
N LYS A 121 -0.97 -18.80 13.56
CA LYS A 121 -0.58 -20.10 14.11
C LYS A 121 -1.71 -20.78 14.88
N GLU A 122 -2.53 -20.01 15.61
CA GLU A 122 -3.53 -20.54 16.54
C GLU A 122 -4.74 -21.16 15.83
N ASP A 123 -5.22 -20.57 14.76
CA ASP A 123 -6.50 -20.92 14.12
C ASP A 123 -6.41 -21.04 12.59
N ASN A 124 -5.20 -20.92 12.03
CA ASN A 124 -4.94 -20.88 10.59
C ASN A 124 -5.69 -19.77 9.83
N ALA A 125 -6.15 -18.73 10.53
CA ALA A 125 -6.81 -17.61 9.89
C ALA A 125 -5.82 -16.81 9.05
N PRO A 126 -6.21 -16.41 7.81
CA PRO A 126 -5.38 -15.54 6.98
C PRO A 126 -5.37 -14.11 7.50
N GLY A 127 -4.27 -13.42 7.32
CA GLY A 127 -4.13 -12.01 7.66
C GLY A 127 -3.22 -11.27 6.69
N ILE A 128 -3.22 -9.94 6.80
CA ILE A 128 -2.41 -9.02 6.03
C ILE A 128 -1.39 -8.39 6.98
N LEU A 129 -0.15 -8.28 6.54
CA LEU A 129 0.93 -7.64 7.28
C LEU A 129 1.44 -6.46 6.46
N GLU A 130 1.36 -5.28 7.05
CA GLU A 130 1.92 -4.04 6.53
C GLU A 130 3.19 -3.71 7.33
N CYS A 131 4.33 -3.65 6.65
CA CYS A 131 5.62 -3.40 7.25
C CYS A 131 5.93 -1.89 7.23
N LYS A 132 6.07 -1.26 8.40
CA LYS A 132 6.39 0.17 8.49
C LYS A 132 7.70 0.38 9.24
N SER A 133 8.65 1.04 8.58
CA SER A 133 9.82 1.62 9.22
C SER A 133 9.58 3.09 9.53
N CYS A 134 9.92 3.54 10.71
CA CYS A 134 9.79 4.94 11.08
C CYS A 134 10.96 5.39 11.96
N THR A 135 11.28 6.70 11.91
CA THR A 135 12.20 7.31 12.87
C THR A 135 11.52 7.44 14.23
N TYR A 136 12.32 7.53 15.30
CA TYR A 136 11.81 7.67 16.66
C TYR A 136 10.74 8.77 16.82
N HIS A 137 10.93 9.94 16.22
CA HIS A 137 9.96 11.04 16.26
C HIS A 137 8.63 10.72 15.56
N LYS A 138 8.65 9.89 14.52
CA LYS A 138 7.42 9.46 13.82
C LYS A 138 6.74 8.29 14.52
N ALA A 139 7.45 7.48 15.29
CA ALA A 139 6.87 6.42 16.08
C ALA A 139 5.81 6.95 17.05
N CYS A 140 6.05 8.11 17.67
CA CYS A 140 5.08 8.77 18.54
C CYS A 140 3.77 9.11 17.84
N LEU A 141 3.81 9.51 16.57
CA LEU A 141 2.61 9.80 15.77
C LEU A 141 1.82 8.54 15.42
N LEU A 142 2.48 7.39 15.23
CA LEU A 142 1.80 6.12 15.00
C LEU A 142 1.07 5.62 16.26
N TYR A 143 1.62 5.87 17.44
CA TYR A 143 0.99 5.49 18.72
C TYR A 143 -0.24 6.35 19.06
N THR A 144 -0.29 7.59 18.57
CA THR A 144 -1.41 8.52 18.80
C THR A 144 -2.50 8.46 17.74
N SER A 145 -2.21 7.79 16.61
CA SER A 145 -3.20 7.57 15.57
C SER A 145 -4.08 6.37 15.96
N PRO A 146 -5.40 6.54 16.15
CA PRO A 146 -6.27 5.41 16.43
C PRO A 146 -6.19 4.44 15.24
N SER A 147 -5.61 3.27 15.47
CA SER A 147 -5.68 2.18 14.50
C SER A 147 -7.17 1.83 14.30
N PRO A 148 -7.68 1.80 13.07
CA PRO A 148 -9.01 1.26 12.85
C PRO A 148 -9.01 -0.20 13.30
N ARG A 149 -9.83 -0.49 14.31
CA ARG A 149 -10.12 -1.86 14.76
C ARG A 149 -11.04 -2.54 13.78
#